data_db00d7ffe15cda6b4bb2dec6ab67e886
#
_entry.id   db00d7ffe15cda6b4bb2dec6ab67e886
#
_cell.length_a   1.000
_cell.length_b   1.000
_cell.length_c   1.000
_cell.angle_alpha   90.00
_cell.angle_beta   90.00
_cell.angle_gamma   90.00
#
_symmetry.space_group_name_H-M   'P 1'
#
loop_
_entity.id
_entity.type
_entity.pdbx_description
1 polymer ?
#
loop_
_entity_poly.entity_id
_entity_poly.type
_entity_poly.pdbx_seq_one_letter_code
_entity_poly.pdbx_strand_id
1 'polypeptide(L)'
;MYISLTDLFKIGIGPSSSHTVGPMRAARRFLMELPDGMLSQIARVRVELFGSLAHTGQGHGTDVAIQLGFCGELPDEVDTASIAGRIATIAREQSISLLGQKSVRFQPLLDIRYNLKDLLPLHSNAMTFRAYGAFSDEAATTTPIAERTLYSIGGGFIVDEDEAFVGSPRGGEATMPYPFASMAELLVHGKRERLPLMDLLRANEHALRGTAATTSFLDRVIDTFFTCIDRGIATRGELPGGLNVKRRAPDIHHQLTVERGQRRIAPHKVLDWVSVYAIAVNEENAAGGRVVTAPTNGAAGVVPAVLRYARDFCDVEPEGLHDFLLVASAVGALCKMNASISGAEVGCQGEVGSAAAMAAAGLAAALGASNEQIENAAEIALEHHLGMTCDPAAGLVQVPCIERNGIGAIKAVAAASLALRGDGSHFMPLDNCIEAMRQTGEEMSTKFKETSLGGLAVNLPEC
;
A
#
# COMPACT_ATOMS: atom_id res chain seq x y z
N MET A 1 -13.73 -12.61 8.00
CA MET A 1 -12.88 -11.62 8.76
C MET A 1 -13.23 -10.23 8.26
N TYR A 2 -13.50 -9.26 9.13
CA TYR A 2 -13.72 -7.87 8.71
C TYR A 2 -12.38 -7.13 8.61
N ILE A 3 -12.09 -6.50 7.49
CA ILE A 3 -10.93 -5.63 7.30
C ILE A 3 -11.44 -4.20 7.47
N SER A 4 -10.97 -3.55 8.52
CA SER A 4 -11.41 -2.20 8.86
C SER A 4 -10.74 -1.11 8.03
N LEU A 5 -11.30 0.07 8.06
CA LEU A 5 -10.72 1.29 7.48
C LEU A 5 -9.24 1.49 7.88
N THR A 6 -8.90 1.26 9.17
CA THR A 6 -7.53 1.42 9.68
C THR A 6 -6.59 0.27 9.28
N ASP A 7 -7.14 -0.88 8.89
CA ASP A 7 -6.33 -1.99 8.38
C ASP A 7 -5.96 -1.76 6.92
N LEU A 8 -6.82 -1.09 6.16
CA LEU A 8 -6.62 -0.84 4.75
C LEU A 8 -5.79 0.42 4.49
N PHE A 9 -6.19 1.57 5.07
CA PHE A 9 -5.44 2.82 4.94
C PHE A 9 -4.39 2.92 6.06
N LYS A 10 -3.12 2.75 5.69
CA LYS A 10 -2.00 2.83 6.63
C LYS A 10 -1.09 3.99 6.26
N ILE A 11 -0.97 4.96 7.16
CA ILE A 11 0.05 6.00 7.02
C ILE A 11 1.41 5.34 7.20
N GLY A 12 2.34 5.62 6.31
CA GLY A 12 3.66 5.03 6.33
C GLY A 12 4.64 5.74 5.41
N ILE A 13 5.66 5.03 4.98
CA ILE A 13 6.70 5.53 4.07
C ILE A 13 6.77 4.67 2.80
N GLY A 14 7.22 5.30 1.71
CA GLY A 14 7.54 4.58 0.48
C GLY A 14 8.84 3.78 0.57
N PRO A 15 9.17 3.04 -0.50
CA PRO A 15 8.38 2.93 -1.73
C PRO A 15 7.34 1.80 -1.75
N SER A 16 7.38 0.81 -0.81
CA SER A 16 6.56 -0.40 -0.90
C SER A 16 5.89 -0.77 0.42
N SER A 17 4.61 -1.15 0.39
CA SER A 17 3.93 -1.65 1.58
C SER A 17 4.43 -3.04 1.99
N SER A 18 4.72 -3.91 1.03
CA SER A 18 5.20 -5.28 1.28
C SER A 18 6.71 -5.34 1.52
N HIS A 19 7.51 -4.50 0.85
CA HIS A 19 8.96 -4.55 0.88
C HIS A 19 9.62 -3.47 1.78
N THR A 20 8.86 -2.47 2.25
CA THR A 20 9.35 -1.42 3.15
C THR A 20 8.56 -1.40 4.46
N VAL A 21 7.25 -1.09 4.41
CA VAL A 21 6.40 -0.98 5.61
C VAL A 21 6.33 -2.31 6.37
N GLY A 22 6.10 -3.42 5.65
CA GLY A 22 6.06 -4.76 6.23
C GLY A 22 7.36 -5.14 6.94
N PRO A 23 8.52 -5.14 6.27
CA PRO A 23 9.81 -5.43 6.89
C PRO A 23 10.17 -4.53 8.08
N MET A 24 9.84 -3.23 8.03
CA MET A 24 10.06 -2.33 9.15
C MET A 24 9.25 -2.75 10.39
N ARG A 25 7.96 -3.06 10.19
CA ARG A 25 7.09 -3.56 11.26
C ARG A 25 7.54 -4.92 11.77
N ALA A 26 7.99 -5.82 10.86
CA ALA A 26 8.45 -7.15 11.21
C ALA A 26 9.71 -7.10 12.09
N ALA A 27 10.69 -6.28 11.72
CA ALA A 27 11.92 -6.12 12.50
C ALA A 27 11.64 -5.57 13.91
N ARG A 28 10.74 -4.58 14.02
CA ARG A 28 10.32 -4.06 15.31
C ARG A 28 9.54 -5.11 16.11
N ARG A 29 8.58 -5.81 15.48
CA ARG A 29 7.77 -6.87 16.10
C ARG A 29 8.64 -7.98 16.68
N PHE A 30 9.64 -8.45 15.92
CA PHE A 30 10.60 -9.46 16.39
C PHE A 30 11.22 -9.08 17.74
N LEU A 31 11.67 -7.83 17.89
CA LEU A 31 12.27 -7.36 19.15
C LEU A 31 11.27 -7.12 20.27
N MET A 32 10.07 -6.65 19.94
CA MET A 32 9.02 -6.36 20.91
C MET A 32 8.40 -7.62 21.54
N GLU A 33 8.40 -8.73 20.82
CA GLU A 33 7.83 -10.00 21.26
C GLU A 33 8.88 -10.96 21.86
N LEU A 34 10.11 -10.47 22.09
CA LEU A 34 11.12 -11.23 22.83
C LEU A 34 10.70 -11.36 24.33
N PRO A 35 11.02 -12.50 24.95
CA PRO A 35 10.83 -12.66 26.40
C PRO A 35 11.49 -11.56 27.21
N ASP A 36 10.90 -11.22 28.35
CA ASP A 36 11.43 -10.20 29.26
C ASP A 36 12.90 -10.41 29.61
N GLY A 37 13.69 -9.35 29.51
CA GLY A 37 15.11 -9.36 29.79
C GLY A 37 16.00 -9.94 28.68
N MET A 38 15.43 -10.57 27.64
CA MET A 38 16.23 -11.14 26.55
C MET A 38 16.92 -10.07 25.71
N LEU A 39 16.30 -8.90 25.49
CA LEU A 39 16.89 -7.77 24.77
C LEU A 39 18.29 -7.40 25.34
N SER A 40 18.45 -7.46 26.66
CA SER A 40 19.72 -7.16 27.34
C SER A 40 20.83 -8.16 27.04
N GLN A 41 20.49 -9.39 26.62
CA GLN A 41 21.42 -10.47 26.34
C GLN A 41 21.90 -10.48 24.87
N ILE A 42 21.22 -9.73 23.99
CA ILE A 42 21.57 -9.71 22.56
C ILE A 42 22.90 -8.98 22.35
N ALA A 43 23.82 -9.63 21.63
CA ALA A 43 25.06 -9.04 21.18
C ALA A 43 25.04 -8.73 19.66
N ARG A 44 24.20 -9.44 18.89
CA ARG A 44 24.04 -9.25 17.44
C ARG A 44 22.67 -9.69 16.96
N VAL A 45 22.14 -9.03 15.94
CA VAL A 45 20.93 -9.44 15.20
C VAL A 45 21.29 -9.70 13.74
N ARG A 46 20.58 -10.65 13.12
CA ARG A 46 20.64 -10.93 11.68
C ARG A 46 19.25 -11.14 11.12
N VAL A 47 19.09 -10.89 9.83
CA VAL A 47 17.88 -11.22 9.09
C VAL A 47 18.24 -11.85 7.75
N GLU A 48 17.48 -12.85 7.36
CA GLU A 48 17.58 -13.50 6.06
C GLU A 48 16.27 -13.29 5.30
N LEU A 49 16.37 -12.75 4.09
CA LEU A 49 15.27 -12.40 3.20
C LEU A 49 15.11 -13.48 2.13
N PHE A 50 13.86 -13.80 1.79
CA PHE A 50 13.56 -14.87 0.84
C PHE A 50 12.60 -14.37 -0.26
N GLY A 51 12.57 -15.09 -1.40
CA GLY A 51 11.65 -14.88 -2.50
C GLY A 51 11.68 -13.45 -3.05
N SER A 52 10.55 -12.80 -3.21
CA SER A 52 10.48 -11.45 -3.79
C SER A 52 11.25 -10.41 -2.97
N LEU A 53 11.25 -10.50 -1.63
CA LEU A 53 12.08 -9.63 -0.76
C LEU A 53 13.59 -9.78 -1.04
N ALA A 54 14.05 -10.98 -1.40
CA ALA A 54 15.44 -11.18 -1.74
C ALA A 54 15.77 -10.61 -3.12
N HIS A 55 14.87 -10.79 -4.10
CA HIS A 55 15.12 -10.37 -5.49
C HIS A 55 14.99 -8.85 -5.71
N THR A 56 14.06 -8.19 -5.03
CA THR A 56 13.73 -6.78 -5.30
C THR A 56 13.91 -5.87 -4.08
N GLY A 57 14.25 -6.44 -2.92
CA GLY A 57 14.29 -5.71 -1.65
C GLY A 57 15.24 -4.51 -1.63
N GLN A 58 16.41 -4.60 -2.29
CA GLN A 58 17.32 -3.45 -2.38
C GLN A 58 16.69 -2.26 -3.09
N GLY A 59 16.01 -2.50 -4.22
CA GLY A 59 15.31 -1.45 -4.96
C GLY A 59 14.14 -0.84 -4.18
N HIS A 60 13.59 -1.57 -3.21
CA HIS A 60 12.50 -1.14 -2.35
C HIS A 60 12.95 -0.64 -0.97
N GLY A 61 14.26 -0.54 -0.71
CA GLY A 61 14.79 -0.08 0.58
C GLY A 61 14.43 -1.00 1.76
N THR A 62 14.31 -2.30 1.52
CA THR A 62 14.00 -3.30 2.56
C THR A 62 15.05 -3.32 3.66
N ASP A 63 16.31 -3.20 3.29
CA ASP A 63 17.45 -3.12 4.22
C ASP A 63 17.37 -1.87 5.11
N VAL A 64 17.03 -0.72 4.55
CA VAL A 64 16.78 0.53 5.28
C VAL A 64 15.63 0.35 6.27
N ALA A 65 14.52 -0.21 5.80
CA ALA A 65 13.31 -0.42 6.59
C ALA A 65 13.57 -1.35 7.79
N ILE A 66 14.31 -2.45 7.59
CA ILE A 66 14.68 -3.37 8.67
C ILE A 66 15.53 -2.68 9.72
N GLN A 67 16.53 -1.88 9.30
CA GLN A 67 17.38 -1.12 10.22
C GLN A 67 16.54 -0.16 11.08
N LEU A 68 15.61 0.58 10.46
CA LEU A 68 14.71 1.48 11.18
C LEU A 68 13.80 0.73 12.15
N GLY A 69 13.26 -0.43 11.73
CA GLY A 69 12.43 -1.29 12.58
C GLY A 69 13.19 -1.83 13.79
N PHE A 70 14.46 -2.25 13.62
CA PHE A 70 15.32 -2.63 14.73
C PHE A 70 15.59 -1.45 15.69
N CYS A 71 15.68 -0.23 15.17
CA CYS A 71 15.80 0.96 16.02
C CYS A 71 14.51 1.29 16.80
N GLY A 72 13.40 0.58 16.54
CA GLY A 72 12.11 0.81 17.18
C GLY A 72 11.20 1.77 16.46
N GLU A 73 11.59 2.26 15.29
CA GLU A 73 10.78 3.20 14.51
C GLU A 73 9.51 2.55 13.97
N LEU A 74 8.47 3.35 13.82
CA LEU A 74 7.22 3.00 13.17
C LEU A 74 7.08 3.72 11.82
N PRO A 75 6.51 3.06 10.80
CA PRO A 75 6.36 3.68 9.47
C PRO A 75 5.55 4.97 9.47
N ASP A 76 4.60 5.11 10.38
CA ASP A 76 3.71 6.28 10.52
C ASP A 76 4.28 7.41 11.39
N GLU A 77 5.39 7.18 12.10
CA GLU A 77 5.99 8.14 13.03
C GLU A 77 7.37 8.62 12.58
N VAL A 78 8.15 7.76 11.87
CA VAL A 78 9.53 8.06 11.50
C VAL A 78 9.66 9.38 10.73
N ASP A 79 10.62 10.23 11.15
CA ASP A 79 10.98 11.42 10.38
C ASP A 79 11.74 11.04 9.10
N THR A 80 11.08 11.16 7.96
CA THR A 80 11.63 10.78 6.65
C THR A 80 12.87 11.58 6.28
N ALA A 81 13.03 12.82 6.77
CA ALA A 81 14.20 13.64 6.50
C ALA A 81 15.46 13.14 7.23
N SER A 82 15.29 12.47 8.37
CA SER A 82 16.39 11.92 9.18
C SER A 82 16.93 10.58 8.70
N ILE A 83 16.18 9.83 7.88
CA ILE A 83 16.48 8.44 7.51
C ILE A 83 17.88 8.29 6.94
N ALA A 84 18.23 9.07 5.90
CA ALA A 84 19.52 8.95 5.23
C ALA A 84 20.71 9.14 6.18
N GLY A 85 20.64 10.13 7.06
CA GLY A 85 21.67 10.40 8.06
C GLY A 85 21.82 9.28 9.09
N ARG A 86 20.71 8.69 9.53
CA ARG A 86 20.70 7.56 10.49
C ARG A 86 21.31 6.31 9.89
N ILE A 87 20.93 5.95 8.66
CA ILE A 87 21.48 4.78 7.95
C ILE A 87 22.99 4.95 7.70
N ALA A 88 23.43 6.14 7.29
CA ALA A 88 24.86 6.44 7.14
C ALA A 88 25.62 6.30 8.46
N THR A 89 25.03 6.68 9.57
CA THR A 89 25.63 6.53 10.91
C THR A 89 25.75 5.05 11.29
N ILE A 90 24.69 4.23 11.12
CA ILE A 90 24.74 2.77 11.39
C ILE A 90 25.85 2.11 10.56
N ALA A 91 25.94 2.43 9.27
CA ALA A 91 26.94 1.87 8.38
C ALA A 91 28.37 2.26 8.80
N ARG A 92 28.61 3.51 9.18
CA ARG A 92 29.91 4.02 9.63
C ARG A 92 30.34 3.42 10.97
N GLU A 93 29.41 3.35 11.94
CA GLU A 93 29.71 2.89 13.29
C GLU A 93 29.64 1.37 13.43
N GLN A 94 29.12 0.67 12.42
CA GLN A 94 28.89 -0.76 12.43
C GLN A 94 28.14 -1.23 13.70
N SER A 95 27.21 -0.43 14.15
CA SER A 95 26.38 -0.66 15.32
C SER A 95 24.97 -0.15 15.12
N ILE A 96 24.02 -0.82 15.80
CA ILE A 96 22.60 -0.44 15.76
C ILE A 96 22.03 -0.43 17.19
N SER A 97 21.17 0.56 17.47
CA SER A 97 20.50 0.67 18.76
C SER A 97 19.13 -0.03 18.71
N LEU A 98 19.03 -1.22 19.29
CA LEU A 98 17.81 -2.02 19.33
C LEU A 98 16.76 -1.33 20.19
N LEU A 99 15.59 -1.01 19.60
CA LEU A 99 14.48 -0.26 20.22
C LEU A 99 14.91 1.05 20.92
N GLY A 100 16.04 1.64 20.52
CA GLY A 100 16.62 2.80 21.20
C GLY A 100 17.20 2.52 22.58
N GLN A 101 17.25 1.24 23.02
CA GLN A 101 17.62 0.86 24.39
C GLN A 101 19.00 0.22 24.49
N LYS A 102 19.43 -0.55 23.49
CA LYS A 102 20.69 -1.30 23.55
C LYS A 102 21.43 -1.23 22.22
N SER A 103 22.66 -0.71 22.26
CA SER A 103 23.57 -0.76 21.09
C SER A 103 24.21 -2.13 20.98
N VAL A 104 24.21 -2.69 19.76
CA VAL A 104 24.83 -3.97 19.42
C VAL A 104 25.62 -3.84 18.12
N ARG A 105 26.60 -4.75 17.91
CA ARG A 105 27.31 -4.82 16.62
C ARG A 105 26.32 -5.15 15.50
N PHE A 106 26.40 -4.39 14.41
CA PHE A 106 25.56 -4.59 13.23
C PHE A 106 26.27 -4.10 11.97
N GLN A 107 26.44 -4.97 11.02
CA GLN A 107 27.06 -4.68 9.73
C GLN A 107 26.03 -4.97 8.63
N PRO A 108 25.37 -3.95 8.06
CA PRO A 108 24.25 -4.14 7.12
C PRO A 108 24.54 -5.15 6.00
N LEU A 109 25.74 -5.10 5.39
CA LEU A 109 26.14 -6.02 4.31
C LEU A 109 26.33 -7.49 4.74
N LEU A 110 26.49 -7.77 6.03
CA LEU A 110 26.72 -9.12 6.57
C LEU A 110 25.53 -9.65 7.35
N ASP A 111 24.75 -8.73 7.96
CA ASP A 111 23.68 -9.07 8.88
C ASP A 111 22.29 -9.05 8.20
N ILE A 112 22.18 -8.41 7.04
CA ILE A 112 21.03 -8.54 6.14
C ILE A 112 21.44 -9.41 4.96
N ARG A 113 20.86 -10.61 4.87
CA ARG A 113 21.20 -11.59 3.84
C ARG A 113 20.05 -11.76 2.85
N TYR A 114 20.38 -11.82 1.57
CA TYR A 114 19.44 -12.03 0.47
C TYR A 114 19.58 -13.46 -0.03
N ASN A 115 18.64 -14.34 0.32
CA ASN A 115 18.59 -15.72 -0.13
C ASN A 115 17.79 -15.80 -1.45
N LEU A 116 18.50 -15.81 -2.56
CA LEU A 116 17.94 -15.87 -3.91
C LEU A 116 17.50 -17.27 -4.35
N LYS A 117 17.76 -18.31 -3.55
CA LYS A 117 17.55 -19.71 -3.94
C LYS A 117 16.31 -20.32 -3.33
N ASP A 118 16.08 -20.03 -2.06
CA ASP A 118 15.04 -20.71 -1.30
C ASP A 118 13.75 -19.87 -1.28
N LEU A 119 12.62 -20.58 -1.32
CA LEU A 119 11.29 -20.02 -1.13
C LEU A 119 10.69 -20.65 0.12
N LEU A 120 10.11 -19.84 1.01
CA LEU A 120 9.38 -20.36 2.15
C LEU A 120 7.91 -20.61 1.78
N PRO A 121 7.25 -21.62 2.39
CA PRO A 121 6.02 -22.20 1.84
C PRO A 121 4.78 -21.30 1.92
N LEU A 122 4.72 -20.34 2.87
CA LEU A 122 3.48 -19.59 3.13
C LEU A 122 3.32 -18.36 2.22
N HIS A 123 4.41 -17.65 1.94
CA HIS A 123 4.35 -16.46 1.10
C HIS A 123 5.74 -16.11 0.54
N SER A 124 5.78 -15.52 -0.67
CA SER A 124 7.04 -15.12 -1.33
C SER A 124 7.81 -14.02 -0.59
N ASN A 125 7.16 -13.23 0.27
CA ASN A 125 7.82 -12.17 1.03
C ASN A 125 8.11 -12.63 2.46
N ALA A 126 9.11 -13.47 2.64
CA ALA A 126 9.48 -14.06 3.92
C ALA A 126 10.78 -13.48 4.48
N MET A 127 10.86 -13.39 5.81
CA MET A 127 12.00 -12.89 6.56
C MET A 127 12.22 -13.75 7.81
N THR A 128 13.44 -14.28 7.99
CA THR A 128 13.82 -14.97 9.23
C THR A 128 14.77 -14.10 10.03
N PHE A 129 14.33 -13.65 11.19
CA PHE A 129 15.07 -12.85 12.17
C PHE A 129 15.76 -13.75 13.18
N ARG A 130 17.03 -13.45 13.51
CA ARG A 130 17.83 -14.19 14.49
C ARG A 130 18.54 -13.23 15.43
N ALA A 131 18.48 -13.52 16.73
CA ALA A 131 19.25 -12.82 17.77
C ALA A 131 20.28 -13.76 18.38
N TYR A 132 21.47 -13.23 18.65
CA TYR A 132 22.60 -13.98 19.21
C TYR A 132 23.08 -13.32 20.51
N GLY A 133 23.28 -14.14 21.58
CA GLY A 133 23.69 -13.65 22.91
C GLY A 133 25.18 -13.48 23.08
N ALA A 134 26.00 -14.39 22.58
CA ALA A 134 27.44 -14.29 22.56
C ALA A 134 27.94 -14.34 21.10
N PHE A 135 28.98 -13.60 20.78
CA PHE A 135 29.50 -13.54 19.44
C PHE A 135 31.04 -13.79 19.48
N SER A 136 31.48 -14.91 18.89
CA SER A 136 32.86 -15.08 18.46
C SER A 136 32.94 -14.83 16.94
N ASP A 137 33.96 -14.19 16.45
CA ASP A 137 34.15 -13.93 15.00
C ASP A 137 34.20 -15.20 14.14
N GLU A 138 34.40 -16.38 14.75
CA GLU A 138 34.38 -17.70 14.11
C GLU A 138 32.99 -18.33 13.94
N ALA A 139 31.91 -17.57 14.17
CA ALA A 139 30.55 -18.07 14.37
C ALA A 139 29.77 -18.47 13.10
N ALA A 140 30.29 -19.44 12.35
CA ALA A 140 29.43 -20.26 11.48
C ALA A 140 28.51 -21.22 12.26
N THR A 141 28.67 -21.35 13.59
CA THR A 141 28.02 -22.37 14.43
C THR A 141 27.34 -21.86 15.68
N THR A 142 27.17 -20.54 15.87
CA THR A 142 26.48 -20.03 17.07
C THR A 142 24.97 -20.19 16.92
N THR A 143 24.34 -20.95 17.82
CA THR A 143 22.91 -21.11 17.89
C THR A 143 22.27 -19.77 18.27
N PRO A 144 21.23 -19.29 17.58
CA PRO A 144 20.54 -18.08 17.97
C PRO A 144 19.80 -18.30 19.30
N ILE A 145 19.76 -17.27 20.15
CA ILE A 145 18.96 -17.27 21.39
C ILE A 145 17.49 -16.99 21.13
N ALA A 146 17.18 -16.40 19.97
CA ALA A 146 15.82 -16.26 19.45
C ALA A 146 15.85 -16.30 17.92
N GLU A 147 14.86 -16.98 17.34
CA GLU A 147 14.62 -17.05 15.90
C GLU A 147 13.12 -16.94 15.64
N ARG A 148 12.74 -16.19 14.60
CA ARG A 148 11.34 -16.09 14.16
C ARG A 148 11.27 -15.80 12.67
N THR A 149 10.36 -16.48 11.99
CA THR A 149 10.01 -16.21 10.59
C THR A 149 8.73 -15.42 10.54
N LEU A 150 8.75 -14.31 9.78
CA LEU A 150 7.61 -13.42 9.56
C LEU A 150 7.40 -13.21 8.05
N TYR A 151 6.16 -13.05 7.66
CA TYR A 151 5.75 -12.88 6.27
C TYR A 151 5.05 -11.55 6.07
N SER A 152 5.44 -10.83 5.01
CA SER A 152 4.79 -9.57 4.61
C SER A 152 3.77 -9.84 3.50
N ILE A 153 2.50 -9.92 3.84
CA ILE A 153 1.40 -10.36 2.96
C ILE A 153 0.70 -9.21 2.21
N GLY A 154 1.42 -8.14 1.89
CA GLY A 154 0.90 -6.96 1.20
C GLY A 154 0.17 -5.97 2.11
N GLY A 155 -0.01 -4.73 1.63
CA GLY A 155 -0.68 -3.67 2.40
C GLY A 155 -0.07 -3.37 3.78
N GLY A 156 1.20 -3.72 4.02
CA GLY A 156 1.85 -3.57 5.33
C GLY A 156 1.34 -4.51 6.41
N PHE A 157 0.64 -5.60 6.04
CA PHE A 157 0.26 -6.68 6.95
C PHE A 157 1.41 -7.66 7.13
N ILE A 158 1.58 -8.14 8.36
CA ILE A 158 2.60 -9.10 8.76
C ILE A 158 1.93 -10.24 9.50
N VAL A 159 2.32 -11.46 9.18
CA VAL A 159 1.88 -12.68 9.88
C VAL A 159 3.08 -13.57 10.17
N ASP A 160 2.97 -14.42 11.19
CA ASP A 160 3.84 -15.57 11.39
C ASP A 160 3.14 -16.86 10.88
N GLU A 161 3.82 -18.00 11.07
CA GLU A 161 3.28 -19.28 10.62
C GLU A 161 1.96 -19.64 11.30
N ASP A 162 1.85 -19.43 12.60
CA ASP A 162 0.64 -19.75 13.37
C ASP A 162 -0.53 -18.84 12.97
N GLU A 163 -0.29 -17.54 12.80
CA GLU A 163 -1.30 -16.56 12.38
C GLU A 163 -1.79 -16.81 10.95
N ALA A 164 -0.93 -17.29 10.05
CA ALA A 164 -1.30 -17.60 8.67
C ALA A 164 -2.27 -18.80 8.58
N PHE A 165 -2.12 -19.80 9.46
CA PHE A 165 -2.99 -20.97 9.49
C PHE A 165 -4.33 -20.74 10.20
N VAL A 166 -4.37 -19.85 11.20
CA VAL A 166 -5.56 -19.65 12.05
C VAL A 166 -6.49 -18.55 11.52
N GLY A 167 -6.03 -17.76 10.52
CA GLY A 167 -6.78 -16.57 10.08
C GLY A 167 -7.03 -15.65 11.26
N SER A 168 -6.04 -14.85 11.62
CA SER A 168 -6.01 -14.09 12.89
C SER A 168 -7.34 -13.42 13.24
N PRO A 169 -7.95 -13.72 14.40
CA PRO A 169 -9.00 -12.91 14.95
C PRO A 169 -8.37 -11.64 15.58
N ARG A 170 -8.06 -10.65 14.76
CA ARG A 170 -7.71 -9.33 15.27
C ARG A 170 -8.96 -8.46 15.29
N GLY A 171 -9.57 -8.40 16.40
CA GLY A 171 -10.70 -7.61 16.78
C GLY A 171 -11.41 -8.35 17.88
N GLY A 172 -11.46 -7.76 19.08
CA GLY A 172 -12.32 -8.26 20.12
C GLY A 172 -13.74 -8.46 19.56
N GLU A 173 -14.59 -9.22 20.26
CA GLU A 173 -15.96 -9.60 19.92
C GLU A 173 -16.94 -8.40 19.72
N ALA A 174 -16.48 -7.30 19.12
CA ALA A 174 -17.39 -6.24 18.69
C ALA A 174 -18.27 -6.82 17.58
N THR A 175 -19.52 -7.08 17.93
CA THR A 175 -20.52 -7.54 16.95
C THR A 175 -20.74 -6.44 15.94
N MET A 176 -20.25 -6.66 14.69
CA MET A 176 -20.47 -5.73 13.59
C MET A 176 -21.96 -5.60 13.32
N PRO A 177 -22.54 -4.39 13.27
CA PRO A 177 -23.94 -4.20 12.92
C PRO A 177 -24.28 -4.78 11.54
N TYR A 178 -23.39 -4.61 10.57
CA TYR A 178 -23.58 -5.00 9.19
C TYR A 178 -22.36 -5.79 8.66
N PRO A 179 -22.15 -7.05 9.10
CA PRO A 179 -21.05 -7.87 8.60
C PRO A 179 -21.25 -8.20 7.12
N PHE A 180 -20.17 -8.25 6.36
CA PHE A 180 -20.19 -8.63 4.94
C PHE A 180 -18.89 -9.32 4.54
N ALA A 181 -18.99 -10.26 3.61
CA ALA A 181 -17.89 -10.94 2.95
C ALA A 181 -17.93 -10.75 1.43
N SER A 182 -19.03 -10.17 0.89
CA SER A 182 -19.20 -9.85 -0.52
C SER A 182 -19.91 -8.50 -0.69
N MET A 183 -19.82 -7.93 -1.88
CA MET A 183 -20.58 -6.73 -2.22
C MET A 183 -22.08 -7.04 -2.27
N ALA A 184 -22.43 -8.22 -2.75
CA ALA A 184 -23.82 -8.68 -2.75
C ALA A 184 -24.44 -8.67 -1.35
N GLU A 185 -23.74 -9.15 -0.32
CA GLU A 185 -24.21 -9.08 1.07
C GLU A 185 -24.37 -7.63 1.55
N LEU A 186 -23.44 -6.76 1.21
CA LEU A 186 -23.50 -5.35 1.60
C LEU A 186 -24.70 -4.63 0.93
N LEU A 187 -25.00 -4.92 -0.34
CA LEU A 187 -26.19 -4.43 -1.04
C LEU A 187 -27.49 -4.96 -0.41
N VAL A 188 -27.50 -6.21 0.05
CA VAL A 188 -28.66 -6.78 0.78
C VAL A 188 -28.91 -6.04 2.09
N HIS A 189 -27.85 -5.70 2.84
CA HIS A 189 -27.98 -4.86 4.04
C HIS A 189 -28.57 -3.49 3.69
N GLY A 190 -28.00 -2.81 2.67
CA GLY A 190 -28.51 -1.50 2.22
C GLY A 190 -29.98 -1.51 1.85
N LYS A 191 -30.42 -2.53 1.11
CA LYS A 191 -31.82 -2.69 0.70
C LYS A 191 -32.73 -2.98 1.89
N ARG A 192 -32.31 -3.85 2.82
CA ARG A 192 -33.09 -4.23 4.01
C ARG A 192 -33.30 -3.04 4.94
N GLU A 193 -32.23 -2.31 5.23
CA GLU A 193 -32.24 -1.17 6.15
C GLU A 193 -32.69 0.13 5.48
N ARG A 194 -32.74 0.17 4.15
CA ARG A 194 -32.99 1.39 3.34
C ARG A 194 -31.95 2.47 3.62
N LEU A 195 -30.69 2.06 3.76
CA LEU A 195 -29.56 2.95 4.05
C LEU A 195 -28.55 2.94 2.88
N PRO A 196 -27.89 4.09 2.65
CA PRO A 196 -26.73 4.15 1.77
C PRO A 196 -25.57 3.28 2.32
N LEU A 197 -24.70 2.78 1.45
CA LEU A 197 -23.55 1.95 1.86
C LEU A 197 -22.65 2.67 2.86
N MET A 198 -22.41 3.97 2.67
CA MET A 198 -21.55 4.75 3.56
C MET A 198 -22.06 4.76 5.01
N ASP A 199 -23.38 4.77 5.23
CA ASP A 199 -23.95 4.75 6.58
C ASP A 199 -23.81 3.40 7.26
N LEU A 200 -23.96 2.30 6.51
CA LEU A 200 -23.71 0.93 7.01
C LEU A 200 -22.23 0.77 7.43
N LEU A 201 -21.32 1.23 6.57
CA LEU A 201 -19.89 1.16 6.81
C LEU A 201 -19.47 2.06 7.98
N ARG A 202 -20.03 3.25 8.07
CA ARG A 202 -19.84 4.17 9.20
C ARG A 202 -20.29 3.53 10.50
N ALA A 203 -21.44 2.85 10.53
CA ALA A 203 -21.94 2.16 11.70
C ALA A 203 -20.99 1.01 12.13
N ASN A 204 -20.46 0.25 11.18
CA ASN A 204 -19.45 -0.79 11.46
C ASN A 204 -18.19 -0.19 12.09
N GLU A 205 -17.66 0.88 11.53
CA GLU A 205 -16.44 1.52 12.04
C GLU A 205 -16.67 2.18 13.41
N HIS A 206 -17.86 2.77 13.64
CA HIS A 206 -18.23 3.30 14.94
C HIS A 206 -18.38 2.21 16.01
N ALA A 207 -18.88 1.03 15.66
CA ALA A 207 -18.95 -0.11 16.55
C ALA A 207 -17.55 -0.60 16.99
N LEU A 208 -16.56 -0.52 16.08
CA LEU A 208 -15.18 -0.94 16.35
C LEU A 208 -14.42 0.02 17.27
N ARG A 209 -14.53 1.32 17.04
CA ARG A 209 -13.64 2.31 17.69
C ARG A 209 -14.32 3.57 18.18
N GLY A 210 -15.63 3.70 18.00
CA GLY A 210 -16.40 4.90 18.34
C GLY A 210 -16.31 6.01 17.29
N THR A 211 -17.26 6.93 17.35
CA THR A 211 -17.43 8.02 16.37
C THR A 211 -16.20 8.93 16.33
N ALA A 212 -15.75 9.44 17.46
CA ALA A 212 -14.65 10.41 17.51
C ALA A 212 -13.34 9.86 16.93
N ALA A 213 -13.00 8.59 17.24
CA ALA A 213 -11.79 7.96 16.76
C ALA A 213 -11.86 7.68 15.24
N THR A 214 -13.06 7.31 14.73
CA THR A 214 -13.28 7.10 13.30
C THR A 214 -13.11 8.40 12.53
N THR A 215 -13.78 9.48 12.96
CA THR A 215 -13.68 10.81 12.33
C THR A 215 -12.25 11.32 12.34
N SER A 216 -11.58 11.29 13.49
CA SER A 216 -10.17 11.74 13.62
C SER A 216 -9.22 10.94 12.72
N PHE A 217 -9.48 9.65 12.53
CA PHE A 217 -8.67 8.83 11.62
C PHE A 217 -8.90 9.21 10.16
N LEU A 218 -10.15 9.41 9.74
CA LEU A 218 -10.49 9.85 8.38
C LEU A 218 -9.85 11.20 8.07
N ASP A 219 -9.97 12.18 8.97
CA ASP A 219 -9.34 13.50 8.81
C ASP A 219 -7.81 13.37 8.65
N ARG A 220 -7.17 12.57 9.50
CA ARG A 220 -5.72 12.35 9.42
C ARG A 220 -5.28 11.69 8.12
N VAL A 221 -6.08 10.76 7.57
CA VAL A 221 -5.81 10.13 6.27
C VAL A 221 -5.93 11.17 5.15
N ILE A 222 -7.00 11.97 5.13
CA ILE A 222 -7.24 13.04 4.14
C ILE A 222 -6.10 14.05 4.17
N ASP A 223 -5.73 14.53 5.34
CA ASP A 223 -4.63 15.50 5.53
C ASP A 223 -3.29 14.94 5.03
N THR A 224 -3.02 13.65 5.31
CA THR A 224 -1.80 13.00 4.84
C THR A 224 -1.79 12.85 3.32
N PHE A 225 -2.91 12.48 2.71
CA PHE A 225 -3.05 12.42 1.25
C PHE A 225 -2.77 13.77 0.59
N PHE A 226 -3.42 14.81 1.08
CA PHE A 226 -3.27 16.15 0.47
C PHE A 226 -1.88 16.75 0.71
N THR A 227 -1.32 16.56 1.90
CA THR A 227 0.07 16.97 2.19
C THR A 227 1.07 16.22 1.31
N CYS A 228 0.85 14.94 1.03
CA CYS A 228 1.69 14.16 0.11
C CYS A 228 1.63 14.72 -1.32
N ILE A 229 0.42 15.00 -1.84
CA ILE A 229 0.23 15.62 -3.17
C ILE A 229 0.97 16.97 -3.22
N ASP A 230 0.72 17.83 -2.25
CA ASP A 230 1.29 19.19 -2.23
C ASP A 230 2.83 19.16 -2.16
N ARG A 231 3.41 18.22 -1.39
CA ARG A 231 4.85 18.01 -1.33
C ARG A 231 5.41 17.49 -2.67
N GLY A 232 4.73 16.51 -3.31
CA GLY A 232 5.16 15.99 -4.61
C GLY A 232 5.12 17.05 -5.71
N ILE A 233 4.12 17.92 -5.71
CA ILE A 233 4.02 19.06 -6.62
C ILE A 233 5.14 20.10 -6.37
N ALA A 234 5.59 20.26 -5.13
CA ALA A 234 6.63 21.22 -4.78
C ALA A 234 8.07 20.70 -4.97
N THR A 235 8.26 19.36 -5.01
CA THR A 235 9.59 18.75 -4.96
C THR A 235 10.11 18.42 -6.35
N ARG A 236 11.21 19.05 -6.76
CA ARG A 236 11.94 18.80 -8.02
C ARG A 236 13.11 17.84 -7.83
N GLY A 237 13.68 17.36 -8.91
CA GLY A 237 14.89 16.53 -8.93
C GLY A 237 14.69 15.18 -9.61
N GLU A 238 15.57 14.25 -9.28
CA GLU A 238 15.54 12.87 -9.77
C GLU A 238 15.14 11.89 -8.67
N LEU A 239 14.49 10.80 -9.06
CA LEU A 239 14.12 9.74 -8.14
C LEU A 239 15.33 8.85 -7.83
N PRO A 240 15.43 8.30 -6.62
CA PRO A 240 16.53 7.42 -6.24
C PRO A 240 16.47 6.08 -6.99
N GLY A 241 17.59 5.32 -7.00
CA GLY A 241 17.64 3.95 -7.53
C GLY A 241 18.31 3.79 -8.90
N GLY A 242 18.82 4.88 -9.50
CA GLY A 242 19.72 4.79 -10.66
C GLY A 242 19.05 4.72 -12.03
N LEU A 243 17.70 4.77 -12.13
CA LEU A 243 17.00 4.88 -13.41
C LEU A 243 17.01 6.32 -13.98
N ASN A 244 17.52 7.29 -13.24
CA ASN A 244 17.56 8.72 -13.61
C ASN A 244 16.19 9.30 -13.99
N VAL A 245 15.12 8.78 -13.39
CA VAL A 245 13.76 9.26 -13.62
C VAL A 245 13.58 10.62 -12.98
N LYS A 246 13.30 11.65 -13.79
CA LYS A 246 13.02 12.99 -13.31
C LYS A 246 11.61 13.09 -12.73
N ARG A 247 11.47 13.84 -11.63
CA ARG A 247 10.15 14.22 -11.12
C ARG A 247 9.47 15.14 -12.12
N ARG A 248 8.23 14.83 -12.47
CA ARG A 248 7.43 15.55 -13.49
C ARG A 248 6.28 16.34 -12.90
N ALA A 249 5.79 15.94 -11.73
CA ALA A 249 4.62 16.56 -11.10
C ALA A 249 4.74 18.10 -10.97
N PRO A 250 5.89 18.68 -10.54
CA PRO A 250 6.03 20.12 -10.41
C PRO A 250 5.85 20.88 -11.74
N ASP A 251 6.43 20.36 -12.81
CA ASP A 251 6.38 21.04 -14.13
C ASP A 251 5.00 20.89 -14.78
N ILE A 252 4.38 19.72 -14.70
CA ILE A 252 3.01 19.50 -15.19
C ILE A 252 2.03 20.39 -14.43
N HIS A 253 2.09 20.39 -13.10
CA HIS A 253 1.22 21.21 -12.25
C HIS A 253 1.37 22.71 -12.57
N HIS A 254 2.61 23.19 -12.74
CA HIS A 254 2.87 24.58 -13.12
C HIS A 254 2.20 24.92 -14.45
N GLN A 255 2.38 24.09 -15.48
CA GLN A 255 1.74 24.27 -16.78
C GLN A 255 0.21 24.34 -16.67
N LEU A 256 -0.40 23.37 -15.97
CA LEU A 256 -1.85 23.34 -15.75
C LEU A 256 -2.36 24.56 -14.99
N THR A 257 -1.59 25.06 -14.00
CA THR A 257 -1.97 26.26 -13.24
C THR A 257 -1.95 27.51 -14.12
N VAL A 258 -0.94 27.68 -14.97
CA VAL A 258 -0.85 28.79 -15.93
C VAL A 258 -2.02 28.72 -16.93
N GLU A 259 -2.36 27.53 -17.39
CA GLU A 259 -3.43 27.33 -18.36
C GLU A 259 -4.84 27.53 -17.76
N ARG A 260 -5.05 27.23 -16.47
CA ARG A 260 -6.33 27.43 -15.76
C ARG A 260 -6.80 28.89 -15.82
N GLY A 261 -5.89 29.84 -15.93
CA GLY A 261 -6.19 31.26 -16.12
C GLY A 261 -6.65 31.67 -17.53
N GLN A 262 -6.59 30.76 -18.51
CA GLN A 262 -6.93 31.05 -19.89
C GLN A 262 -8.44 30.93 -20.17
N ARG A 263 -8.97 31.75 -21.12
CA ARG A 263 -10.40 31.77 -21.46
C ARG A 263 -10.96 30.48 -22.08
N ARG A 264 -10.11 29.59 -22.61
CA ARG A 264 -10.51 28.29 -23.17
C ARG A 264 -9.64 27.18 -22.55
N ILE A 265 -10.25 26.34 -21.75
CA ILE A 265 -9.63 25.11 -21.22
C ILE A 265 -10.13 23.95 -22.09
N ALA A 266 -9.22 23.17 -22.67
CA ALA A 266 -9.59 21.98 -23.42
C ALA A 266 -10.22 20.94 -22.45
N PRO A 267 -11.33 20.28 -22.80
CA PRO A 267 -12.06 19.40 -21.89
C PRO A 267 -11.22 18.27 -21.27
N HIS A 268 -10.24 17.74 -22.01
CA HIS A 268 -9.36 16.66 -21.55
C HIS A 268 -8.38 17.10 -20.44
N LYS A 269 -8.18 18.40 -20.21
CA LYS A 269 -7.24 18.90 -19.17
C LYS A 269 -7.65 18.56 -17.74
N VAL A 270 -8.90 18.26 -17.51
CA VAL A 270 -9.33 17.69 -16.24
C VAL A 270 -8.62 16.38 -15.94
N LEU A 271 -8.39 15.55 -16.97
CA LEU A 271 -7.65 14.29 -16.85
C LEU A 271 -6.18 14.52 -16.48
N ASP A 272 -5.58 15.61 -16.97
CA ASP A 272 -4.19 15.98 -16.63
C ASP A 272 -4.08 16.37 -15.14
N TRP A 273 -5.08 17.06 -14.58
CA TRP A 273 -5.13 17.35 -13.14
C TRP A 273 -5.21 16.09 -12.28
N VAL A 274 -6.07 15.14 -12.66
CA VAL A 274 -6.16 13.84 -11.96
C VAL A 274 -4.83 13.09 -12.05
N SER A 275 -4.21 13.05 -13.24
CA SER A 275 -2.92 12.40 -13.45
C SER A 275 -1.81 13.03 -12.62
N VAL A 276 -1.69 14.36 -12.58
CA VAL A 276 -0.60 15.03 -11.89
C VAL A 276 -0.66 14.81 -10.39
N TYR A 277 -1.87 14.74 -9.80
CA TYR A 277 -2.03 14.40 -8.39
C TYR A 277 -1.54 12.97 -8.09
N ALA A 278 -1.88 11.99 -8.95
CA ALA A 278 -1.40 10.62 -8.80
C ALA A 278 0.12 10.51 -8.99
N ILE A 279 0.67 11.19 -9.98
CA ILE A 279 2.13 11.26 -10.25
C ILE A 279 2.85 11.86 -9.04
N ALA A 280 2.35 12.96 -8.47
CA ALA A 280 2.94 13.62 -7.31
C ALA A 280 3.07 12.67 -6.11
N VAL A 281 2.00 11.91 -5.80
CA VAL A 281 2.04 10.91 -4.72
C VAL A 281 3.03 9.80 -5.02
N ASN A 282 3.06 9.29 -6.26
CA ASN A 282 3.95 8.19 -6.60
C ASN A 282 5.43 8.60 -6.67
N GLU A 283 5.73 9.82 -7.08
CA GLU A 283 7.08 10.37 -6.99
C GLU A 283 7.53 10.52 -5.54
N GLU A 284 6.64 10.95 -4.62
CA GLU A 284 6.92 10.96 -3.19
C GLU A 284 7.10 9.53 -2.64
N ASN A 285 6.23 8.60 -3.04
CA ASN A 285 6.37 7.20 -2.67
C ASN A 285 7.71 6.63 -3.10
N ALA A 286 8.08 6.81 -4.36
CA ALA A 286 9.35 6.32 -4.91
C ALA A 286 10.59 6.91 -4.22
N ALA A 287 10.47 8.12 -3.69
CA ALA A 287 11.54 8.81 -2.95
C ALA A 287 11.56 8.46 -1.44
N GLY A 288 10.75 7.53 -0.97
CA GLY A 288 10.68 7.16 0.45
C GLY A 288 9.94 8.16 1.33
N GLY A 289 9.14 9.05 0.73
CA GLY A 289 8.34 10.05 1.44
C GLY A 289 7.18 9.46 2.23
N ARG A 290 6.52 10.32 3.03
CA ARG A 290 5.31 9.97 3.78
C ARG A 290 4.14 9.78 2.82
N VAL A 291 3.51 8.61 2.85
CA VAL A 291 2.35 8.26 2.02
C VAL A 291 1.32 7.48 2.84
N VAL A 292 0.12 7.34 2.31
CA VAL A 292 -0.86 6.38 2.83
C VAL A 292 -0.94 5.20 1.86
N THR A 293 -0.80 4.00 2.37
CA THR A 293 -1.09 2.76 1.64
C THR A 293 -2.56 2.74 1.23
N ALA A 294 -2.89 2.56 -0.08
CA ALA A 294 -4.27 2.64 -0.58
C ALA A 294 -4.49 1.84 -1.89
N PRO A 295 -4.70 0.53 -1.90
CA PRO A 295 -4.52 -0.43 -0.81
C PRO A 295 -3.07 -0.86 -0.62
N THR A 296 -2.17 -0.51 -1.56
CA THR A 296 -0.71 -0.74 -1.50
C THR A 296 0.04 0.56 -1.76
N ASN A 297 1.35 0.58 -1.48
CA ASN A 297 2.19 1.73 -1.83
C ASN A 297 2.39 1.84 -3.35
N GLY A 298 2.47 0.71 -4.07
CA GLY A 298 2.57 0.71 -5.53
C GLY A 298 1.40 1.40 -6.22
N ALA A 299 0.23 1.43 -5.57
CA ALA A 299 -0.99 2.07 -6.04
C ALA A 299 -1.41 3.32 -5.23
N ALA A 300 -0.52 3.85 -4.38
CA ALA A 300 -0.84 4.90 -3.42
C ALA A 300 -1.32 6.22 -4.03
N GLY A 301 -1.12 6.44 -5.32
CA GLY A 301 -1.50 7.67 -6.01
C GLY A 301 -2.95 7.72 -6.47
N VAL A 302 -3.60 6.58 -6.71
CA VAL A 302 -4.94 6.53 -7.35
C VAL A 302 -6.01 7.14 -6.44
N VAL A 303 -6.19 6.61 -5.24
CA VAL A 303 -7.23 7.06 -4.30
C VAL A 303 -7.08 8.54 -3.94
N PRO A 304 -5.89 9.04 -3.51
CA PRO A 304 -5.75 10.45 -3.15
C PRO A 304 -5.93 11.41 -4.34
N ALA A 305 -5.55 10.99 -5.55
CA ALA A 305 -5.75 11.82 -6.74
C ALA A 305 -7.23 12.03 -7.06
N VAL A 306 -8.03 10.97 -6.98
CA VAL A 306 -9.47 11.06 -7.20
C VAL A 306 -10.18 11.77 -6.04
N LEU A 307 -9.73 11.57 -4.80
CA LEU A 307 -10.24 12.31 -3.64
C LEU A 307 -9.95 13.83 -3.75
N ARG A 308 -8.73 14.18 -4.21
CA ARG A 308 -8.37 15.58 -4.46
C ARG A 308 -9.19 16.19 -5.61
N TYR A 309 -9.42 15.40 -6.67
CA TYR A 309 -10.30 15.78 -7.76
C TYR A 309 -11.74 16.02 -7.28
N ALA A 310 -12.28 15.16 -6.42
CA ALA A 310 -13.61 15.31 -5.85
C ALA A 310 -13.75 16.66 -5.10
N ARG A 311 -12.73 17.03 -4.30
CA ARG A 311 -12.70 18.31 -3.60
C ARG A 311 -12.53 19.51 -4.55
N ASP A 312 -11.55 19.45 -5.47
CA ASP A 312 -11.10 20.63 -6.24
C ASP A 312 -11.95 20.91 -7.48
N PHE A 313 -12.73 19.93 -7.96
CA PHE A 313 -13.49 20.01 -9.22
C PHE A 313 -14.96 19.59 -9.12
N CYS A 314 -15.36 18.91 -8.04
CA CYS A 314 -16.74 18.45 -7.86
C CYS A 314 -17.41 19.08 -6.63
N ASP A 315 -16.76 20.02 -5.96
CA ASP A 315 -17.25 20.75 -4.79
C ASP A 315 -17.75 19.82 -3.65
N VAL A 316 -17.09 18.65 -3.49
CA VAL A 316 -17.44 17.68 -2.44
C VAL A 316 -17.02 18.23 -1.09
N GLU A 317 -17.99 18.34 -0.19
CA GLU A 317 -17.81 18.82 1.18
C GLU A 317 -17.02 17.79 2.05
N PRO A 318 -16.44 18.20 3.19
CA PRO A 318 -15.62 17.32 4.04
C PRO A 318 -16.29 15.98 4.41
N GLU A 319 -17.61 15.99 4.67
CA GLU A 319 -18.33 14.76 5.00
C GLU A 319 -18.41 13.79 3.81
N GLY A 320 -18.58 14.31 2.59
CA GLY A 320 -18.50 13.51 1.36
C GLY A 320 -17.12 12.92 1.12
N LEU A 321 -16.03 13.56 1.59
CA LEU A 321 -14.70 12.97 1.55
C LEU A 321 -14.56 11.81 2.54
N HIS A 322 -15.23 11.87 3.70
CA HIS A 322 -15.32 10.73 4.61
C HIS A 322 -16.09 9.56 3.99
N ASP A 323 -17.24 9.84 3.35
CA ASP A 323 -18.04 8.85 2.63
C ASP A 323 -17.25 8.16 1.54
N PHE A 324 -16.49 8.94 0.76
CA PHE A 324 -15.56 8.41 -0.23
C PHE A 324 -14.62 7.37 0.39
N LEU A 325 -13.96 7.70 1.50
CA LEU A 325 -12.97 6.80 2.12
C LEU A 325 -13.62 5.56 2.74
N LEU A 326 -14.80 5.68 3.34
CA LEU A 326 -15.55 4.56 3.89
C LEU A 326 -15.87 3.53 2.79
N VAL A 327 -16.45 4.00 1.68
CA VAL A 327 -16.81 3.12 0.55
C VAL A 327 -15.56 2.56 -0.13
N ALA A 328 -14.54 3.39 -0.36
CA ALA A 328 -13.27 2.93 -0.91
C ALA A 328 -12.65 1.83 -0.04
N SER A 329 -12.70 1.95 1.30
CA SER A 329 -12.16 0.94 2.20
C SER A 329 -12.90 -0.40 2.09
N ALA A 330 -14.22 -0.39 1.93
CA ALA A 330 -15.00 -1.62 1.77
C ALA A 330 -14.63 -2.36 0.47
N VAL A 331 -14.51 -1.65 -0.65
CA VAL A 331 -14.10 -2.25 -1.93
C VAL A 331 -12.69 -2.83 -1.82
N GLY A 332 -11.73 -2.11 -1.24
CA GLY A 332 -10.37 -2.62 -1.02
C GLY A 332 -10.33 -3.82 -0.08
N ALA A 333 -11.19 -3.84 0.95
CA ALA A 333 -11.34 -4.98 1.85
C ALA A 333 -11.86 -6.23 1.11
N LEU A 334 -12.87 -6.08 0.24
CA LEU A 334 -13.40 -7.17 -0.59
C LEU A 334 -12.34 -7.73 -1.54
N CYS A 335 -11.58 -6.88 -2.23
CA CYS A 335 -10.46 -7.30 -3.07
C CYS A 335 -9.42 -8.10 -2.28
N LYS A 336 -9.06 -7.65 -1.06
CA LYS A 336 -8.10 -8.34 -0.21
C LYS A 336 -8.64 -9.66 0.34
N MET A 337 -9.91 -9.73 0.73
CA MET A 337 -10.53 -10.94 1.32
C MET A 337 -10.75 -12.04 0.29
N ASN A 338 -11.19 -11.68 -0.91
CA ASN A 338 -11.70 -12.63 -1.91
C ASN A 338 -10.72 -12.87 -3.07
N ALA A 339 -9.64 -12.08 -3.15
CA ALA A 339 -8.54 -12.28 -4.09
C ALA A 339 -7.21 -11.97 -3.40
N SER A 340 -6.51 -10.94 -3.85
CA SER A 340 -5.32 -10.37 -3.20
C SER A 340 -5.13 -8.93 -3.66
N ILE A 341 -4.47 -8.14 -2.81
CA ILE A 341 -3.98 -6.79 -3.15
C ILE A 341 -2.46 -6.77 -3.35
N SER A 342 -1.80 -7.92 -3.40
CA SER A 342 -0.34 -8.03 -3.53
C SER A 342 0.07 -8.19 -4.99
N GLY A 343 0.97 -7.31 -5.46
CA GLY A 343 1.58 -7.44 -6.80
C GLY A 343 2.36 -8.73 -6.98
N ALA A 344 2.92 -9.27 -5.89
CA ALA A 344 3.65 -10.54 -5.88
C ALA A 344 2.73 -11.77 -6.00
N GLU A 345 1.43 -11.63 -5.72
CA GLU A 345 0.45 -12.71 -5.84
C GLU A 345 -0.37 -12.64 -7.12
N VAL A 346 -0.91 -11.45 -7.42
CA VAL A 346 -1.87 -11.29 -8.52
C VAL A 346 -1.47 -10.24 -9.56
N GLY A 347 -0.26 -9.66 -9.48
CA GLY A 347 0.15 -8.58 -10.36
C GLY A 347 -0.46 -7.21 -9.99
N CYS A 348 -0.23 -6.20 -10.84
CA CYS A 348 -0.76 -4.85 -10.62
C CYS A 348 -2.29 -4.73 -10.75
N GLN A 349 -2.99 -5.73 -11.29
CA GLN A 349 -4.45 -5.76 -11.23
C GLN A 349 -4.95 -5.73 -9.77
N GLY A 350 -4.25 -6.41 -8.84
CA GLY A 350 -4.55 -6.38 -7.41
C GLY A 350 -4.16 -5.08 -6.72
N GLU A 351 -3.19 -4.35 -7.24
CA GLU A 351 -2.76 -3.06 -6.68
C GLU A 351 -3.52 -1.89 -7.31
N VAL A 352 -3.18 -1.54 -8.56
CA VAL A 352 -3.76 -0.40 -9.28
C VAL A 352 -5.22 -0.65 -9.65
N GLY A 353 -5.58 -1.90 -10.02
CA GLY A 353 -6.96 -2.25 -10.32
C GLY A 353 -7.86 -2.13 -9.09
N SER A 354 -7.44 -2.68 -7.94
CA SER A 354 -8.18 -2.51 -6.68
C SER A 354 -8.26 -1.03 -6.28
N ALA A 355 -7.16 -0.26 -6.38
CA ALA A 355 -7.16 1.16 -6.06
C ALA A 355 -8.11 1.97 -6.98
N ALA A 356 -8.18 1.62 -8.27
CA ALA A 356 -9.10 2.25 -9.21
C ALA A 356 -10.57 1.94 -8.88
N ALA A 357 -10.88 0.69 -8.52
CA ALA A 357 -12.21 0.29 -8.06
C ALA A 357 -12.61 1.00 -6.76
N MET A 358 -11.70 1.08 -5.79
CA MET A 358 -11.85 1.83 -4.54
C MET A 358 -12.18 3.31 -4.81
N ALA A 359 -11.39 3.94 -5.68
CA ALA A 359 -11.54 5.35 -6.01
C ALA A 359 -12.82 5.64 -6.82
N ALA A 360 -13.20 4.74 -7.72
CA ALA A 360 -14.43 4.88 -8.51
C ALA A 360 -15.68 4.78 -7.64
N ALA A 361 -15.74 3.76 -6.77
CA ALA A 361 -16.84 3.60 -5.81
C ALA A 361 -16.91 4.76 -4.81
N GLY A 362 -15.75 5.19 -4.28
CA GLY A 362 -15.66 6.32 -3.38
C GLY A 362 -16.14 7.62 -4.02
N LEU A 363 -15.73 7.91 -5.26
CA LEU A 363 -16.18 9.08 -6.00
C LEU A 363 -17.69 9.03 -6.29
N ALA A 364 -18.21 7.87 -6.73
CA ALA A 364 -19.63 7.69 -6.96
C ALA A 364 -20.44 7.96 -5.68
N ALA A 365 -20.00 7.42 -4.54
CA ALA A 365 -20.63 7.67 -3.24
C ALA A 365 -20.62 9.14 -2.86
N ALA A 366 -19.48 9.82 -2.96
CA ALA A 366 -19.33 11.25 -2.65
C ALA A 366 -20.19 12.15 -3.58
N LEU A 367 -20.54 11.67 -4.77
CA LEU A 367 -21.41 12.36 -5.71
C LEU A 367 -22.88 11.96 -5.60
N GLY A 368 -23.28 11.20 -4.56
CA GLY A 368 -24.66 10.86 -4.25
C GLY A 368 -25.26 9.72 -5.07
N ALA A 369 -24.43 8.79 -5.55
CA ALA A 369 -24.87 7.60 -6.27
C ALA A 369 -25.72 6.66 -5.41
N SER A 370 -26.61 5.88 -6.04
CA SER A 370 -27.26 4.74 -5.39
C SER A 370 -26.26 3.63 -5.04
N ASN A 371 -26.66 2.73 -4.16
CA ASN A 371 -25.82 1.59 -3.76
C ASN A 371 -25.39 0.74 -4.97
N GLU A 372 -26.31 0.51 -5.91
CA GLU A 372 -26.06 -0.24 -7.14
C GLU A 372 -25.14 0.52 -8.11
N GLN A 373 -25.27 1.85 -8.20
CA GLN A 373 -24.35 2.67 -9.00
C GLN A 373 -22.92 2.69 -8.39
N ILE A 374 -22.80 2.69 -7.07
CA ILE A 374 -21.52 2.60 -6.37
C ILE A 374 -20.82 1.27 -6.71
N GLU A 375 -21.55 0.16 -6.63
CA GLU A 375 -21.04 -1.16 -6.98
C GLU A 375 -20.64 -1.23 -8.45
N ASN A 376 -21.47 -0.73 -9.37
CA ASN A 376 -21.18 -0.70 -10.80
C ASN A 376 -19.93 0.16 -11.14
N ALA A 377 -19.73 1.28 -10.43
CA ALA A 377 -18.52 2.10 -10.61
C ALA A 377 -17.25 1.31 -10.25
N ALA A 378 -17.28 0.55 -9.15
CA ALA A 378 -16.16 -0.30 -8.74
C ALA A 378 -15.90 -1.43 -9.74
N GLU A 379 -16.97 -2.08 -10.21
CA GLU A 379 -16.92 -3.14 -11.20
C GLU A 379 -16.27 -2.67 -12.50
N ILE A 380 -16.79 -1.59 -13.12
CA ILE A 380 -16.24 -1.02 -14.36
C ILE A 380 -14.75 -0.70 -14.20
N ALA A 381 -14.37 -0.12 -13.06
CA ALA A 381 -12.96 0.22 -12.84
C ALA A 381 -12.08 -1.03 -12.71
N LEU A 382 -12.54 -2.08 -12.01
CA LEU A 382 -11.75 -3.30 -11.78
C LEU A 382 -11.60 -4.11 -13.06
N GLU A 383 -12.70 -4.35 -13.82
CA GLU A 383 -12.67 -5.15 -15.03
C GLU A 383 -11.67 -4.64 -16.06
N HIS A 384 -11.51 -3.30 -16.15
CA HIS A 384 -10.57 -2.65 -17.07
C HIS A 384 -9.11 -2.70 -16.62
N HIS A 385 -8.82 -3.37 -15.50
CA HIS A 385 -7.46 -3.61 -15.00
C HIS A 385 -7.10 -5.10 -14.94
N LEU A 386 -8.02 -6.01 -15.28
CA LEU A 386 -7.75 -7.45 -15.29
C LEU A 386 -6.59 -7.79 -16.24
N GLY A 387 -5.72 -8.72 -15.79
CA GLY A 387 -4.55 -9.14 -16.55
C GLY A 387 -3.31 -8.23 -16.43
N MET A 388 -3.37 -7.14 -15.64
CA MET A 388 -2.24 -6.23 -15.48
C MET A 388 -1.11 -6.87 -14.64
N THR A 389 0.06 -7.04 -15.28
CA THR A 389 1.28 -7.61 -14.66
C THR A 389 1.93 -6.66 -13.67
N CYS A 390 2.81 -7.18 -12.80
CA CYS A 390 3.70 -6.38 -11.94
C CYS A 390 5.16 -6.67 -12.32
N ASP A 391 5.71 -5.82 -13.17
CA ASP A 391 7.00 -6.00 -13.84
C ASP A 391 7.80 -4.67 -13.89
N PRO A 392 8.06 -4.02 -12.72
CA PRO A 392 8.70 -2.71 -12.69
C PRO A 392 10.15 -2.77 -13.15
N ALA A 393 10.57 -1.73 -13.88
CA ALA A 393 11.94 -1.54 -14.36
C ALA A 393 12.93 -1.54 -13.18
N ALA A 394 13.97 -2.35 -13.27
CA ALA A 394 14.98 -2.55 -12.21
C ALA A 394 14.39 -2.86 -10.82
N GLY A 395 13.16 -3.35 -10.73
CA GLY A 395 12.47 -3.60 -9.46
C GLY A 395 12.05 -2.35 -8.69
N LEU A 396 12.08 -1.17 -9.33
CA LEU A 396 11.79 0.10 -8.69
C LEU A 396 10.31 0.50 -8.91
N VAL A 397 9.64 1.01 -7.87
CA VAL A 397 8.26 1.51 -7.94
C VAL A 397 8.23 2.88 -8.66
N GLN A 398 8.73 2.91 -9.90
CA GLN A 398 8.86 4.11 -10.74
C GLN A 398 8.23 3.89 -12.11
N VAL A 399 8.83 3.06 -12.94
CA VAL A 399 8.36 2.77 -14.30
C VAL A 399 7.91 1.30 -14.37
N PRO A 400 6.65 1.02 -14.71
CA PRO A 400 5.57 1.93 -15.15
C PRO A 400 4.65 2.41 -14.02
N CYS A 401 4.97 2.20 -12.76
CA CYS A 401 4.07 2.40 -11.62
C CYS A 401 3.49 3.82 -11.55
N ILE A 402 4.34 4.84 -11.80
CA ILE A 402 3.92 6.25 -11.72
C ILE A 402 2.82 6.54 -12.77
N GLU A 403 3.02 6.11 -14.03
CA GLU A 403 2.05 6.29 -15.10
C GLU A 403 0.79 5.44 -14.88
N ARG A 404 0.94 4.19 -14.42
CA ARG A 404 -0.20 3.30 -14.13
C ARG A 404 -1.15 3.91 -13.10
N ASN A 405 -0.62 4.61 -12.08
CA ASN A 405 -1.45 5.31 -11.11
C ASN A 405 -2.19 6.50 -11.74
N GLY A 406 -1.52 7.30 -12.57
CA GLY A 406 -2.15 8.40 -13.30
C GLY A 406 -3.33 7.92 -14.17
N ILE A 407 -3.10 6.87 -14.97
CA ILE A 407 -4.15 6.29 -15.84
C ILE A 407 -5.22 5.56 -15.01
N GLY A 408 -4.84 4.88 -13.92
CA GLY A 408 -5.78 4.24 -12.99
C GLY A 408 -6.75 5.25 -12.37
N ALA A 409 -6.24 6.41 -11.95
CA ALA A 409 -7.06 7.49 -11.41
C ALA A 409 -8.04 8.07 -12.47
N ILE A 410 -7.58 8.25 -13.72
CA ILE A 410 -8.46 8.66 -14.83
C ILE A 410 -9.56 7.63 -15.07
N LYS A 411 -9.22 6.33 -15.13
CA LYS A 411 -10.21 5.26 -15.29
C LYS A 411 -11.23 5.26 -14.16
N ALA A 412 -10.81 5.51 -12.92
CA ALA A 412 -11.70 5.60 -11.76
C ALA A 412 -12.73 6.73 -11.92
N VAL A 413 -12.29 7.93 -12.34
CA VAL A 413 -13.20 9.05 -12.62
C VAL A 413 -14.16 8.73 -13.76
N ALA A 414 -13.67 8.10 -14.83
CA ALA A 414 -14.49 7.71 -15.97
C ALA A 414 -15.53 6.64 -15.59
N ALA A 415 -15.15 5.63 -14.79
CA ALA A 415 -16.03 4.58 -14.30
C ALA A 415 -17.15 5.15 -13.40
N ALA A 416 -16.80 6.00 -12.43
CA ALA A 416 -17.80 6.69 -11.59
C ALA A 416 -18.76 7.53 -12.44
N SER A 417 -18.23 8.30 -13.39
CA SER A 417 -19.05 9.12 -14.30
C SER A 417 -20.02 8.30 -15.14
N LEU A 418 -19.57 7.12 -15.63
CA LEU A 418 -20.40 6.22 -16.42
C LEU A 418 -21.51 5.59 -15.56
N ALA A 419 -21.17 5.06 -14.39
CA ALA A 419 -22.12 4.44 -13.47
C ALA A 419 -23.21 5.40 -13.00
N LEU A 420 -22.86 6.67 -12.73
CA LEU A 420 -23.81 7.73 -12.35
C LEU A 420 -24.84 8.07 -13.46
N ARG A 421 -24.56 7.71 -14.70
CA ARG A 421 -25.48 7.93 -15.83
C ARG A 421 -26.49 6.80 -16.02
N GLY A 422 -26.20 5.63 -15.45
CA GLY A 422 -27.08 4.46 -15.44
C GLY A 422 -28.09 4.50 -14.30
N ASP A 423 -28.94 3.50 -14.24
CA ASP A 423 -29.89 3.27 -13.16
C ASP A 423 -29.36 2.30 -12.08
N GLY A 424 -28.09 1.92 -12.18
CA GLY A 424 -27.43 0.94 -11.32
C GLY A 424 -27.59 -0.51 -11.79
N SER A 425 -28.44 -0.78 -12.79
CA SER A 425 -28.53 -2.13 -13.35
C SER A 425 -27.34 -2.42 -14.28
N HIS A 426 -26.67 -3.56 -14.09
CA HIS A 426 -25.54 -3.99 -14.90
C HIS A 426 -25.43 -5.52 -14.91
N PHE A 427 -24.70 -6.06 -15.87
CA PHE A 427 -24.64 -7.50 -16.09
C PHE A 427 -23.62 -8.21 -15.20
N MET A 428 -22.44 -7.64 -15.00
CA MET A 428 -21.35 -8.26 -14.27
C MET A 428 -21.27 -7.70 -12.84
N PRO A 429 -21.50 -8.51 -11.80
CA PRO A 429 -21.29 -8.06 -10.42
C PRO A 429 -19.82 -7.84 -10.08
N LEU A 430 -19.52 -6.89 -9.18
CA LEU A 430 -18.16 -6.65 -8.69
C LEU A 430 -17.52 -7.91 -8.09
N ASP A 431 -18.29 -8.72 -7.36
CA ASP A 431 -17.78 -9.97 -6.76
C ASP A 431 -17.25 -10.93 -7.82
N ASN A 432 -17.87 -10.99 -9.00
CA ASN A 432 -17.39 -11.81 -10.12
C ASN A 432 -16.11 -11.24 -10.74
N CYS A 433 -15.96 -9.92 -10.80
CA CYS A 433 -14.69 -9.30 -11.25
C CYS A 433 -13.56 -9.57 -10.27
N ILE A 434 -13.83 -9.56 -8.95
CA ILE A 434 -12.84 -9.92 -7.92
C ILE A 434 -12.42 -11.40 -8.09
N GLU A 435 -13.37 -12.30 -8.33
CA GLU A 435 -13.06 -13.71 -8.59
C GLU A 435 -12.26 -13.88 -9.89
N ALA A 436 -12.60 -13.16 -10.97
CA ALA A 436 -11.81 -13.16 -12.20
C ALA A 436 -10.38 -12.65 -11.97
N MET A 437 -10.20 -11.63 -11.11
CA MET A 437 -8.88 -11.15 -10.70
C MET A 437 -8.08 -12.23 -9.96
N ARG A 438 -8.73 -12.98 -9.05
CA ARG A 438 -8.11 -14.09 -8.32
C ARG A 438 -7.61 -15.18 -9.28
N GLN A 439 -8.49 -15.66 -10.17
CA GLN A 439 -8.18 -16.71 -11.16
C GLN A 439 -7.06 -16.24 -12.11
N THR A 440 -7.16 -15.03 -12.67
CA THR A 440 -6.12 -14.45 -13.53
C THR A 440 -4.79 -14.35 -12.79
N GLY A 441 -4.83 -13.99 -11.50
CA GLY A 441 -3.65 -13.96 -10.65
C GLY A 441 -3.02 -15.33 -10.47
N GLU A 442 -3.79 -16.38 -10.23
CA GLU A 442 -3.29 -17.75 -10.10
C GLU A 442 -2.59 -18.23 -11.39
N GLU A 443 -3.20 -17.97 -12.53
CA GLU A 443 -2.67 -18.36 -13.85
C GLU A 443 -1.48 -17.49 -14.33
N MET A 444 -1.28 -16.31 -13.75
CA MET A 444 -0.20 -15.41 -14.12
C MET A 444 1.15 -16.04 -13.80
N SER A 445 2.04 -16.08 -14.78
CA SER A 445 3.42 -16.57 -14.58
C SER A 445 4.16 -15.74 -13.54
N THR A 446 4.92 -16.41 -12.68
CA THR A 446 5.72 -15.79 -11.59
C THR A 446 6.67 -14.70 -12.06
N LYS A 447 7.18 -14.77 -13.30
CA LYS A 447 8.04 -13.73 -13.89
C LYS A 447 7.34 -12.36 -14.05
N PHE A 448 6.01 -12.32 -13.94
CA PHE A 448 5.19 -11.11 -14.04
C PHE A 448 4.60 -10.68 -12.67
N LYS A 449 5.07 -11.30 -11.57
CA LYS A 449 4.58 -11.07 -10.21
C LYS A 449 5.66 -10.46 -9.31
N GLU A 450 6.04 -9.21 -9.58
CA GLU A 450 6.98 -8.42 -8.76
C GLU A 450 8.37 -9.09 -8.61
N THR A 451 8.83 -9.80 -9.66
CA THR A 451 10.15 -10.46 -9.67
C THR A 451 11.16 -9.76 -10.57
N SER A 452 10.72 -8.86 -11.42
CA SER A 452 11.54 -8.21 -12.46
C SER A 452 12.23 -9.18 -13.43
N LEU A 453 11.70 -10.40 -13.57
CA LEU A 453 12.24 -11.45 -14.45
C LEU A 453 11.55 -11.50 -15.82
N GLY A 454 10.61 -10.61 -16.09
CA GLY A 454 9.86 -10.56 -17.36
C GLY A 454 9.23 -9.20 -17.64
N GLY A 455 8.47 -9.09 -18.71
CA GLY A 455 7.70 -7.91 -19.07
C GLY A 455 8.58 -6.67 -19.31
N LEU A 456 8.15 -5.52 -18.81
CA LEU A 456 8.88 -4.25 -18.97
C LEU A 456 10.25 -4.27 -18.27
N ALA A 457 10.41 -5.03 -17.21
CA ALA A 457 11.67 -5.11 -16.47
C ALA A 457 12.86 -5.61 -17.30
N VAL A 458 12.61 -6.45 -18.31
CA VAL A 458 13.65 -7.04 -19.18
C VAL A 458 13.68 -6.45 -20.59
N ASN A 459 12.75 -5.54 -20.90
CA ASN A 459 12.68 -4.86 -22.19
C ASN A 459 13.03 -3.37 -22.03
N LEU A 460 14.09 -3.10 -21.26
CA LEU A 460 14.61 -1.75 -21.11
C LEU A 460 15.35 -1.32 -22.38
N PRO A 461 15.28 -0.04 -22.78
CA PRO A 461 16.09 0.46 -23.88
C PRO A 461 17.56 0.28 -23.54
N GLU A 462 18.35 -0.17 -24.52
CA GLU A 462 19.81 -0.18 -24.42
C GLU A 462 20.31 1.27 -24.34
N CYS A 463 21.03 1.62 -23.29
CA CYS A 463 21.67 2.94 -23.13
C CYS A 463 23.03 2.96 -23.77
#